data_94fa9b83b54b2d6fc15a0858df7b502e
#
_entry.id   94fa9b83b54b2d6fc15a0858df7b502e
#
_cell.length_a   1.000
_cell.length_b   1.000
_cell.length_c   1.000
_cell.angle_alpha   90.00
_cell.angle_beta   90.00
_cell.angle_gamma   90.00
#
_symmetry.space_group_name_H-M   'P 1'
#
loop_
_entity.id
_entity.type
_entity.pdbx_description
1 polymer ?
#
loop_
_entity_poly.entity_id
_entity_poly.type
_entity_poly.pdbx_seq_one_letter_code
_entity_poly.pdbx_strand_id
1 'polypeptide(L)'
;MNKADYIPYICAETLMGPSCVRLLEELLAQSSRPYAPHDRILDLGCGKGLTSLVLARETGAQIYANDLWISAEENAQRFEEWGVGKQITPVHEDATRLGFEPGQFQALFSIDSYHYFAGEPGFFEQKILPFLSDGAEVLIAVPGTKAEYSGRSEELLSDWLGDEAYMFKSTLQWKELLGFGGRIESVETWEMDCFQEAWDDWLATKHEFALGDQKFFQSIIKPYTCFVGMKIKIR
;
A
#
# COMPACT_ATOMS: atom_id res chain seq x y z
N MET A 1 -4.21 16.91 -2.71
CA MET A 1 -4.37 16.51 -1.29
C MET A 1 -3.81 17.60 -0.37
N ASN A 2 -4.54 18.00 0.67
CA ASN A 2 -4.02 18.90 1.70
C ASN A 2 -3.62 18.07 2.94
N LYS A 3 -2.32 17.90 3.16
CA LYS A 3 -1.78 17.09 4.26
C LYS A 3 -2.31 17.48 5.64
N ALA A 4 -2.56 18.79 5.88
CA ALA A 4 -3.02 19.27 7.18
C ALA A 4 -4.32 18.62 7.63
N ASP A 5 -5.18 18.18 6.70
CA ASP A 5 -6.47 17.58 6.98
C ASP A 5 -6.34 16.16 7.57
N TYR A 6 -5.19 15.52 7.39
CA TYR A 6 -4.94 14.14 7.81
C TYR A 6 -4.01 14.02 9.03
N ILE A 7 -3.30 15.10 9.41
CA ILE A 7 -2.41 15.12 10.60
C ILE A 7 -3.12 14.56 11.85
N PRO A 8 -4.39 14.91 12.15
CA PRO A 8 -5.07 14.41 13.35
C PRO A 8 -5.26 12.89 13.39
N TYR A 9 -5.16 12.23 12.22
CA TYR A 9 -5.31 10.79 12.09
C TYR A 9 -3.96 10.05 12.07
N ILE A 10 -2.83 10.76 12.02
CA ILE A 10 -1.49 10.17 12.04
C ILE A 10 -1.06 10.00 13.50
N CYS A 11 -1.40 8.86 14.10
CA CYS A 11 -1.12 8.57 15.50
C CYS A 11 -0.91 7.07 15.73
N ALA A 12 -0.53 6.69 16.94
CA ALA A 12 -0.27 5.30 17.30
C ALA A 12 -1.48 4.37 17.17
N GLU A 13 -2.70 4.91 17.28
CA GLU A 13 -3.93 4.16 17.17
C GLU A 13 -4.27 3.79 15.71
N THR A 14 -3.80 4.55 14.73
CA THR A 14 -4.16 4.40 13.31
C THR A 14 -3.03 3.89 12.45
N LEU A 15 -1.78 4.29 12.72
CA LEU A 15 -0.63 3.76 11.99
C LEU A 15 -0.30 2.33 12.45
N MET A 16 0.14 1.50 11.52
CA MET A 16 0.63 0.14 11.74
C MET A 16 2.07 -0.04 11.25
N GLY A 17 2.69 1.03 10.78
CA GLY A 17 4.03 1.14 10.22
C GLY A 17 4.32 2.58 9.80
N PRO A 18 5.31 2.83 8.96
CA PRO A 18 5.59 4.14 8.37
C PRO A 18 4.35 4.78 7.76
N SER A 19 4.29 6.11 7.75
CA SER A 19 3.06 6.85 7.44
C SER A 19 2.49 6.50 6.05
N CYS A 20 1.45 5.67 6.05
CA CYS A 20 0.72 5.31 4.84
C CYS A 20 0.10 6.53 4.12
N VAL A 21 -0.15 7.62 4.84
CA VAL A 21 -0.64 8.90 4.26
C VAL A 21 0.41 9.53 3.36
N ARG A 22 1.70 9.49 3.77
CA ARG A 22 2.81 10.01 2.95
C ARG A 22 2.99 9.20 1.68
N LEU A 23 2.97 7.87 1.83
CA LEU A 23 3.06 6.94 0.70
C LEU A 23 1.90 7.15 -0.28
N LEU A 24 0.68 7.22 0.24
CA LEU A 24 -0.51 7.41 -0.60
C LEU A 24 -0.53 8.78 -1.30
N GLU A 25 -0.05 9.84 -0.65
CA GLU A 25 0.06 11.17 -1.29
C GLU A 25 0.95 11.12 -2.53
N GLU A 26 2.13 10.48 -2.41
CA GLU A 26 3.04 10.34 -3.55
C GLU A 26 2.43 9.46 -4.65
N LEU A 27 1.75 8.35 -4.30
CA LEU A 27 1.04 7.53 -5.27
C LEU A 27 -0.06 8.29 -6.00
N LEU A 28 -0.87 9.09 -5.28
CA LEU A 28 -1.93 9.91 -5.90
C LEU A 28 -1.35 10.96 -6.86
N ALA A 29 -0.17 11.51 -6.57
CA ALA A 29 0.52 12.42 -7.49
C ALA A 29 0.99 11.72 -8.78
N GLN A 30 1.19 10.42 -8.76
CA GLN A 30 1.55 9.61 -9.93
C GLN A 30 0.32 9.09 -10.71
N SER A 31 -0.89 9.23 -10.16
CA SER A 31 -2.09 8.80 -10.87
C SER A 31 -2.26 9.55 -12.19
N SER A 32 -2.59 8.84 -13.24
CA SER A 32 -2.75 9.39 -14.58
C SER A 32 -4.19 9.65 -14.98
N ARG A 33 -5.14 9.38 -14.09
CA ARG A 33 -6.57 9.58 -14.35
C ARG A 33 -7.26 10.35 -13.21
N PRO A 34 -8.27 11.16 -13.50
CA PRO A 34 -9.20 11.63 -12.49
C PRO A 34 -10.09 10.47 -12.02
N TYR A 35 -10.47 10.47 -10.76
CA TYR A 35 -11.46 9.55 -10.21
C TYR A 35 -12.84 10.20 -10.18
N ALA A 36 -13.88 9.37 -10.30
CA ALA A 36 -15.26 9.82 -10.30
C ALA A 36 -16.07 9.16 -9.15
N PRO A 37 -17.18 9.78 -8.68
CA PRO A 37 -17.98 9.22 -7.59
C PRO A 37 -18.57 7.83 -7.86
N HIS A 38 -18.66 7.41 -9.12
CA HIS A 38 -19.13 6.08 -9.51
C HIS A 38 -17.98 5.06 -9.70
N ASP A 39 -16.72 5.49 -9.64
CA ASP A 39 -15.60 4.57 -9.65
C ASP A 39 -15.59 3.73 -8.37
N ARG A 40 -15.18 2.49 -8.50
CA ARG A 40 -14.91 1.58 -7.37
C ARG A 40 -13.42 1.39 -7.25
N ILE A 41 -12.90 1.69 -6.08
CA ILE A 41 -11.48 1.56 -5.77
C ILE A 41 -11.32 0.47 -4.72
N LEU A 42 -10.44 -0.49 -4.97
CA LEU A 42 -10.02 -1.46 -3.98
C LEU A 42 -8.81 -0.91 -3.21
N ASP A 43 -8.92 -0.77 -1.90
CA ASP A 43 -7.82 -0.53 -0.97
C ASP A 43 -7.45 -1.87 -0.35
N LEU A 44 -6.40 -2.50 -0.89
CA LEU A 44 -6.02 -3.88 -0.58
C LEU A 44 -4.96 -3.92 0.52
N GLY A 45 -5.33 -4.45 1.69
CA GLY A 45 -4.53 -4.40 2.91
C GLY A 45 -4.60 -3.02 3.56
N CYS A 46 -5.83 -2.52 3.75
CA CYS A 46 -6.08 -1.16 4.25
C CYS A 46 -5.72 -0.96 5.74
N GLY A 47 -5.37 -2.04 6.46
CA GLY A 47 -5.12 -1.99 7.89
C GLY A 47 -6.30 -1.38 8.66
N LYS A 48 -6.03 -0.39 9.49
CA LYS A 48 -7.06 0.34 10.26
C LYS A 48 -7.81 1.39 9.42
N GLY A 49 -7.72 1.35 8.08
CA GLY A 49 -8.54 2.10 7.14
C GLY A 49 -8.13 3.56 6.91
N LEU A 50 -6.93 3.98 7.35
CA LEU A 50 -6.49 5.36 7.17
C LEU A 50 -6.29 5.70 5.68
N THR A 51 -5.76 4.78 4.88
CA THR A 51 -5.65 4.92 3.42
C THR A 51 -7.02 5.02 2.77
N SER A 52 -7.98 4.22 3.21
CA SER A 52 -9.37 4.26 2.72
C SER A 52 -10.04 5.61 3.00
N LEU A 53 -9.83 6.20 4.20
CA LEU A 53 -10.29 7.54 4.53
C LEU A 53 -9.76 8.59 3.56
N VAL A 54 -8.45 8.57 3.29
CA VAL A 54 -7.82 9.52 2.37
C VAL A 54 -8.34 9.31 0.96
N LEU A 55 -8.39 8.07 0.47
CA LEU A 55 -8.93 7.75 -0.86
C LEU A 55 -10.37 8.23 -1.02
N ALA A 56 -11.24 7.98 -0.04
CA ALA A 56 -12.64 8.43 -0.09
C ALA A 56 -12.74 9.95 -0.23
N ARG A 57 -12.01 10.70 0.58
CA ARG A 57 -12.07 12.17 0.59
C ARG A 57 -11.43 12.81 -0.65
N GLU A 58 -10.28 12.29 -1.10
CA GLU A 58 -9.53 12.90 -2.21
C GLU A 58 -10.09 12.51 -3.59
N THR A 59 -10.71 11.33 -3.71
CA THR A 59 -11.20 10.84 -5.00
C THR A 59 -12.71 11.01 -5.17
N GLY A 60 -13.46 11.01 -4.09
CA GLY A 60 -14.93 10.97 -4.11
C GLY A 60 -15.51 9.62 -4.54
N ALA A 61 -14.68 8.62 -4.85
CA ALA A 61 -15.06 7.30 -5.33
C ALA A 61 -15.63 6.41 -4.21
N GLN A 62 -16.22 5.27 -4.58
CA GLN A 62 -16.62 4.22 -3.65
C GLN A 62 -15.42 3.35 -3.33
N ILE A 63 -15.06 3.22 -2.05
CA ILE A 63 -13.88 2.48 -1.60
C ILE A 63 -14.32 1.13 -1.05
N TYR A 64 -13.63 0.08 -1.45
CA TYR A 64 -13.69 -1.26 -0.86
C TYR A 64 -12.42 -1.47 -0.05
N ALA A 65 -12.55 -1.35 1.26
CA ALA A 65 -11.45 -1.40 2.22
C ALA A 65 -11.26 -2.84 2.69
N ASN A 66 -10.33 -3.58 2.07
CA ASN A 66 -10.07 -4.98 2.40
C ASN A 66 -8.86 -5.13 3.31
N ASP A 67 -9.02 -5.89 4.38
CA ASP A 67 -7.92 -6.30 5.26
C ASP A 67 -8.15 -7.71 5.81
N LEU A 68 -7.07 -8.43 6.15
CA LEU A 68 -7.13 -9.75 6.76
C LEU A 68 -6.99 -9.69 8.30
N TRP A 69 -6.25 -8.71 8.81
CA TRP A 69 -5.93 -8.62 10.24
C TRP A 69 -6.94 -7.79 11.03
N ILE A 70 -7.53 -6.81 10.38
CA ILE A 70 -8.53 -5.92 10.98
C ILE A 70 -9.92 -6.32 10.49
N SER A 71 -10.84 -6.57 11.41
CA SER A 71 -12.19 -7.00 11.05
C SER A 71 -13.00 -5.92 10.32
N ALA A 72 -13.95 -6.35 9.50
CA ALA A 72 -14.85 -5.44 8.81
C ALA A 72 -15.68 -4.60 9.79
N GLU A 73 -16.05 -5.17 10.93
CA GLU A 73 -16.82 -4.48 11.98
C GLU A 73 -16.03 -3.34 12.62
N GLU A 74 -14.74 -3.59 12.96
CA GLU A 74 -13.88 -2.55 13.53
C GLU A 74 -13.64 -1.41 12.54
N ASN A 75 -13.41 -1.72 11.27
CA ASN A 75 -13.25 -0.71 10.24
C ASN A 75 -14.55 0.02 9.94
N ALA A 76 -15.72 -0.66 9.92
CA ALA A 76 -17.02 -0.02 9.79
C ALA A 76 -17.25 1.03 10.87
N GLN A 77 -16.96 0.69 12.14
CA GLN A 77 -17.09 1.63 13.25
C GLN A 77 -16.19 2.87 13.04
N ARG A 78 -14.90 2.69 12.66
CA ARG A 78 -13.99 3.82 12.38
C ARG A 78 -14.50 4.70 11.25
N PHE A 79 -14.99 4.10 10.15
CA PHE A 79 -15.50 4.86 9.01
C PHE A 79 -16.74 5.68 9.36
N GLU A 80 -17.62 5.16 10.23
CA GLU A 80 -18.75 5.95 10.76
C GLU A 80 -18.27 7.12 11.64
N GLU A 81 -17.33 6.86 12.57
CA GLU A 81 -16.73 7.90 13.42
C GLU A 81 -16.01 8.98 12.60
N TRP A 82 -15.39 8.62 11.47
CA TRP A 82 -14.71 9.55 10.56
C TRP A 82 -15.66 10.22 9.55
N GLY A 83 -16.94 9.88 9.56
CA GLY A 83 -17.97 10.47 8.71
C GLY A 83 -17.90 10.05 7.22
N VAL A 84 -17.28 8.92 6.92
CA VAL A 84 -17.11 8.35 5.57
C VAL A 84 -17.76 6.98 5.37
N GLY A 85 -18.50 6.47 6.35
CA GLY A 85 -19.08 5.12 6.33
C GLY A 85 -20.01 4.85 5.15
N LYS A 86 -20.65 5.88 4.56
CA LYS A 86 -21.47 5.71 3.36
C LYS A 86 -20.67 5.51 2.07
N GLN A 87 -19.40 5.85 2.08
CA GLN A 87 -18.53 5.84 0.91
C GLN A 87 -17.55 4.67 0.92
N ILE A 88 -17.34 4.06 2.09
CA ILE A 88 -16.38 2.98 2.27
C ILE A 88 -17.11 1.70 2.67
N THR A 89 -16.91 0.64 1.92
CA THR A 89 -17.37 -0.71 2.24
C THR A 89 -16.21 -1.49 2.86
N PRO A 90 -16.24 -1.80 4.16
CA PRO A 90 -15.21 -2.63 4.78
C PRO A 90 -15.39 -4.09 4.36
N VAL A 91 -14.29 -4.76 4.09
CA VAL A 91 -14.23 -6.17 3.66
C VAL A 91 -13.17 -6.88 4.50
N HIS A 92 -13.45 -8.12 4.93
CA HIS A 92 -12.53 -8.93 5.71
C HIS A 92 -12.22 -10.22 4.95
N GLU A 93 -11.26 -10.16 4.02
CA GLU A 93 -10.89 -11.28 3.16
C GLU A 93 -9.38 -11.38 2.99
N ASP A 94 -8.90 -12.60 2.80
CA ASP A 94 -7.52 -12.90 2.41
C ASP A 94 -7.27 -12.43 0.97
N ALA A 95 -6.24 -11.61 0.76
CA ALA A 95 -5.84 -11.07 -0.55
C ALA A 95 -5.56 -12.17 -1.61
N THR A 96 -5.29 -13.40 -1.17
CA THR A 96 -5.08 -14.56 -2.04
C THR A 96 -6.38 -15.25 -2.49
N ARG A 97 -7.53 -14.86 -1.90
CA ARG A 97 -8.85 -15.51 -2.09
C ARG A 97 -10.00 -14.51 -2.09
N LEU A 98 -9.83 -13.42 -2.78
CA LEU A 98 -10.84 -12.36 -2.88
C LEU A 98 -12.11 -12.86 -3.60
N GLY A 99 -13.28 -12.46 -3.08
CA GLY A 99 -14.60 -12.86 -3.59
C GLY A 99 -15.29 -11.79 -4.45
N PHE A 100 -14.55 -10.91 -5.12
CA PHE A 100 -15.12 -9.85 -5.94
C PHE A 100 -15.55 -10.32 -7.34
N GLU A 101 -16.41 -9.52 -8.00
CA GLU A 101 -16.81 -9.77 -9.37
C GLU A 101 -15.69 -9.40 -10.37
N PRO A 102 -15.55 -10.15 -11.49
CA PRO A 102 -14.61 -9.80 -12.53
C PRO A 102 -14.83 -8.36 -13.05
N GLY A 103 -13.74 -7.60 -13.22
CA GLY A 103 -13.79 -6.24 -13.74
C GLY A 103 -14.45 -5.21 -12.81
N GLN A 104 -14.59 -5.52 -11.52
CA GLN A 104 -15.33 -4.68 -10.58
C GLN A 104 -14.66 -3.32 -10.33
N PHE A 105 -13.34 -3.24 -10.35
CA PHE A 105 -12.59 -2.08 -9.89
C PHE A 105 -11.93 -1.29 -11.02
N GLN A 106 -12.08 0.02 -10.98
CA GLN A 106 -11.44 0.99 -11.88
C GLN A 106 -10.06 1.41 -11.38
N ALA A 107 -9.77 1.17 -10.09
CA ALA A 107 -8.44 1.34 -9.54
C ALA A 107 -8.22 0.40 -8.35
N LEU A 108 -6.94 0.12 -8.08
CA LEU A 108 -6.50 -0.57 -6.88
C LEU A 108 -5.35 0.22 -6.24
N PHE A 109 -5.42 0.38 -4.93
CA PHE A 109 -4.33 0.86 -4.10
C PHE A 109 -3.93 -0.23 -3.10
N SER A 110 -2.65 -0.34 -2.81
CA SER A 110 -2.15 -1.21 -1.75
C SER A 110 -0.91 -0.56 -1.13
N ILE A 111 -1.03 -0.15 0.13
CA ILE A 111 0.00 0.64 0.79
C ILE A 111 0.53 -0.14 2.00
N ASP A 112 1.84 -0.42 1.98
CA ASP A 112 2.58 -1.12 3.03
C ASP A 112 2.02 -2.50 3.39
N SER A 113 1.44 -3.20 2.41
CA SER A 113 0.79 -4.50 2.62
C SER A 113 1.09 -5.54 1.54
N TYR A 114 1.23 -5.12 0.27
CA TYR A 114 1.35 -6.02 -0.88
C TYR A 114 2.52 -7.01 -0.80
N HIS A 115 3.61 -6.64 -0.14
CA HIS A 115 4.81 -7.46 0.04
C HIS A 115 4.57 -8.71 0.89
N TYR A 116 3.54 -8.74 1.75
CA TYR A 116 3.23 -9.89 2.59
C TYR A 116 2.66 -11.08 1.80
N PHE A 117 1.98 -10.84 0.68
CA PHE A 117 1.25 -11.90 -0.03
C PHE A 117 1.59 -12.02 -1.52
N ALA A 118 2.28 -11.07 -2.12
CA ALA A 118 2.51 -11.00 -3.57
C ALA A 118 3.94 -11.36 -4.00
N GLY A 119 4.67 -12.10 -3.17
CA GLY A 119 6.07 -12.45 -3.43
C GLY A 119 6.31 -13.48 -4.54
N GLU A 120 5.26 -14.16 -5.03
CA GLU A 120 5.36 -15.22 -6.01
C GLU A 120 5.09 -14.71 -7.43
N PRO A 121 5.84 -15.22 -8.45
CA PRO A 121 5.59 -14.89 -9.85
C PRO A 121 4.16 -15.23 -10.29
N GLY A 122 3.52 -14.31 -11.03
CA GLY A 122 2.17 -14.52 -11.54
C GLY A 122 1.05 -14.24 -10.52
N PHE A 123 1.36 -13.87 -9.29
CA PHE A 123 0.33 -13.53 -8.29
C PHE A 123 -0.60 -12.42 -8.79
N PHE A 124 -0.03 -11.32 -9.29
CA PHE A 124 -0.81 -10.20 -9.80
C PHE A 124 -1.77 -10.64 -10.90
N GLU A 125 -1.27 -11.36 -11.89
CA GLU A 125 -2.05 -11.80 -13.06
C GLU A 125 -3.17 -12.79 -12.68
N GLN A 126 -2.91 -13.68 -11.73
CA GLN A 126 -3.86 -14.73 -11.35
C GLN A 126 -4.86 -14.29 -10.28
N LYS A 127 -4.45 -13.41 -9.35
CA LYS A 127 -5.22 -13.10 -8.14
C LYS A 127 -5.81 -11.69 -8.11
N ILE A 128 -5.20 -10.73 -8.81
CA ILE A 128 -5.61 -9.31 -8.76
C ILE A 128 -6.22 -8.86 -10.09
N LEU A 129 -5.52 -9.11 -11.18
CA LEU A 129 -5.92 -8.67 -12.52
C LEU A 129 -7.36 -9.04 -12.94
N PRO A 130 -7.92 -10.21 -12.55
CA PRO A 130 -9.30 -10.54 -12.90
C PRO A 130 -10.34 -9.56 -12.38
N PHE A 131 -10.09 -8.90 -11.24
CA PHE A 131 -11.02 -7.97 -10.63
C PHE A 131 -10.94 -6.54 -11.18
N LEU A 132 -9.92 -6.27 -12.01
CA LEU A 132 -9.69 -4.94 -12.59
C LEU A 132 -10.44 -4.80 -13.91
N SER A 133 -11.13 -3.67 -14.10
CA SER A 133 -11.76 -3.30 -15.36
C SER A 133 -10.73 -2.95 -16.44
N ASP A 134 -11.16 -2.88 -17.68
CA ASP A 134 -10.35 -2.32 -18.74
C ASP A 134 -10.10 -0.81 -18.45
N GLY A 135 -8.88 -0.37 -18.70
CA GLY A 135 -8.43 0.97 -18.37
C GLY A 135 -8.17 1.23 -16.87
N ALA A 136 -8.21 0.20 -16.04
CA ALA A 136 -7.89 0.34 -14.62
C ALA A 136 -6.45 0.74 -14.38
N GLU A 137 -6.21 1.43 -13.24
CA GLU A 137 -4.90 1.80 -12.75
C GLU A 137 -4.63 1.15 -11.39
N VAL A 138 -3.44 0.63 -11.19
CA VAL A 138 -3.00 0.05 -9.92
C VAL A 138 -1.81 0.84 -9.40
N LEU A 139 -1.89 1.25 -8.14
CA LEU A 139 -0.88 2.02 -7.45
C LEU A 139 -0.52 1.34 -6.12
N ILE A 140 0.73 0.93 -6.00
CA ILE A 140 1.22 0.15 -4.86
C ILE A 140 2.45 0.83 -4.26
N ALA A 141 2.53 0.89 -2.94
CA ALA A 141 3.72 1.27 -2.20
C ALA A 141 4.07 0.19 -1.19
N VAL A 142 5.29 -0.28 -1.21
CA VAL A 142 5.80 -1.31 -0.30
C VAL A 142 7.20 -0.96 0.21
N PRO A 143 7.60 -1.44 1.38
CA PRO A 143 8.99 -1.37 1.77
C PRO A 143 9.85 -2.26 0.86
N GLY A 144 11.09 -1.84 0.65
CA GLY A 144 12.03 -2.58 -0.18
C GLY A 144 13.47 -2.19 0.07
N THR A 145 14.38 -2.80 -0.68
CA THR A 145 15.80 -2.40 -0.71
C THR A 145 16.05 -1.39 -1.81
N LYS A 146 16.96 -0.46 -1.57
CA LYS A 146 17.45 0.43 -2.64
C LYS A 146 18.02 -0.38 -3.80
N ALA A 147 17.97 0.16 -5.00
CA ALA A 147 18.37 -0.52 -6.23
C ALA A 147 19.80 -1.07 -6.18
N GLU A 148 20.73 -0.36 -5.54
CA GLU A 148 22.13 -0.78 -5.37
C GLU A 148 22.30 -2.02 -4.47
N TYR A 149 21.28 -2.36 -3.67
CA TYR A 149 21.26 -3.54 -2.79
C TYR A 149 20.28 -4.62 -3.25
N SER A 150 19.86 -4.56 -4.50
CA SER A 150 18.93 -5.53 -5.08
C SER A 150 19.40 -6.98 -4.87
N GLY A 151 18.51 -7.82 -4.33
CA GLY A 151 18.79 -9.24 -4.05
C GLY A 151 19.64 -9.50 -2.79
N ARG A 152 19.91 -8.48 -1.97
CA ARG A 152 20.71 -8.61 -0.74
C ARG A 152 19.90 -8.35 0.53
N SER A 153 18.57 -8.39 0.46
CA SER A 153 17.72 -8.06 1.61
C SER A 153 17.98 -8.94 2.83
N GLU A 154 18.08 -10.25 2.64
CA GLU A 154 18.35 -11.19 3.74
C GLU A 154 19.71 -10.93 4.41
N GLU A 155 20.76 -10.62 3.63
CA GLU A 155 22.08 -10.28 4.15
C GLU A 155 22.08 -8.99 4.98
N LEU A 156 21.35 -7.98 4.53
CA LEU A 156 21.43 -6.61 5.06
C LEU A 156 20.39 -6.29 6.14
N LEU A 157 19.24 -6.99 6.13
CA LEU A 157 18.08 -6.64 6.95
C LEU A 157 17.74 -7.69 8.00
N SER A 158 18.41 -8.86 8.02
CA SER A 158 18.08 -9.97 8.94
C SER A 158 18.22 -9.61 10.42
N ASP A 159 19.14 -8.72 10.78
CA ASP A 159 19.26 -8.25 12.17
C ASP A 159 18.04 -7.46 12.65
N TRP A 160 17.28 -6.87 11.73
CA TRP A 160 16.06 -6.12 12.00
C TRP A 160 14.80 -6.96 11.78
N LEU A 161 14.70 -7.66 10.63
CA LEU A 161 13.49 -8.33 10.17
C LEU A 161 13.51 -9.86 10.38
N GLY A 162 14.65 -10.44 10.76
CA GLY A 162 14.77 -11.90 10.85
C GLY A 162 14.46 -12.57 9.52
N ASP A 163 13.63 -13.61 9.59
CA ASP A 163 13.24 -14.41 8.42
C ASP A 163 12.33 -13.65 7.43
N GLU A 164 11.80 -12.47 7.79
CA GLU A 164 10.92 -11.68 6.91
C GLU A 164 11.70 -10.78 5.93
N ALA A 165 13.03 -10.70 6.07
CA ALA A 165 13.89 -9.85 5.23
C ALA A 165 13.74 -10.12 3.71
N TYR A 166 13.40 -11.34 3.29
CA TYR A 166 13.19 -11.72 1.88
C TYR A 166 12.03 -10.99 1.21
N MET A 167 11.07 -10.44 2.01
CA MET A 167 9.93 -9.70 1.49
C MET A 167 10.33 -8.34 0.90
N PHE A 168 11.48 -7.79 1.34
CA PHE A 168 11.97 -6.48 0.91
C PHE A 168 12.69 -6.58 -0.44
N LYS A 169 11.95 -6.34 -1.49
CA LYS A 169 12.42 -6.42 -2.88
C LYS A 169 12.70 -5.02 -3.44
N SER A 170 13.69 -4.92 -4.33
CA SER A 170 14.00 -3.68 -5.04
C SER A 170 12.97 -3.38 -6.14
N THR A 171 13.06 -2.19 -6.72
CA THR A 171 12.27 -1.78 -7.89
C THR A 171 12.37 -2.76 -9.06
N LEU A 172 13.57 -3.30 -9.32
CA LEU A 172 13.79 -4.27 -10.40
C LEU A 172 13.10 -5.60 -10.13
N GLN A 173 13.22 -6.12 -8.91
CA GLN A 173 12.61 -7.40 -8.53
C GLN A 173 11.08 -7.31 -8.55
N TRP A 174 10.49 -6.21 -8.09
CA TRP A 174 9.04 -6.01 -8.19
C TRP A 174 8.56 -5.90 -9.63
N LYS A 175 9.33 -5.21 -10.49
CA LYS A 175 9.01 -5.10 -11.92
C LYS A 175 9.01 -6.47 -12.62
N GLU A 176 9.95 -7.35 -12.26
CA GLU A 176 10.00 -8.71 -12.77
C GLU A 176 8.81 -9.56 -12.28
N LEU A 177 8.45 -9.46 -10.98
CA LEU A 177 7.33 -10.21 -10.40
C LEU A 177 5.97 -9.82 -10.97
N LEU A 178 5.75 -8.53 -11.23
CA LEU A 178 4.51 -8.03 -11.82
C LEU A 178 4.33 -8.50 -13.27
N GLY A 179 5.44 -8.77 -13.95
CA GLY A 179 5.43 -9.21 -15.35
C GLY A 179 5.03 -8.10 -16.33
N PHE A 180 4.89 -8.48 -17.59
CA PHE A 180 4.48 -7.59 -18.66
C PHE A 180 3.79 -8.40 -19.77
N GLY A 181 2.70 -7.88 -20.32
CA GLY A 181 1.96 -8.52 -21.41
C GLY A 181 0.50 -8.81 -21.06
N GLY A 182 -0.20 -9.53 -21.92
CA GLY A 182 -1.63 -9.77 -21.74
C GLY A 182 -2.40 -8.46 -21.60
N ARG A 183 -3.17 -8.31 -20.51
CA ARG A 183 -3.91 -7.07 -20.17
C ARG A 183 -3.03 -5.99 -19.52
N ILE A 184 -1.80 -6.27 -19.14
CA ILE A 184 -0.88 -5.28 -18.56
C ILE A 184 -0.29 -4.44 -19.68
N GLU A 185 -0.64 -3.15 -19.71
CA GLU A 185 -0.15 -2.18 -20.70
C GLU A 185 1.25 -1.66 -20.36
N SER A 186 1.43 -1.26 -19.09
CA SER A 186 2.72 -0.77 -18.59
C SER A 186 2.92 -1.09 -17.12
N VAL A 187 4.18 -1.22 -16.71
CA VAL A 187 4.64 -1.33 -15.34
C VAL A 187 5.78 -0.35 -15.12
N GLU A 188 5.56 0.60 -14.23
CA GLU A 188 6.54 1.57 -13.78
C GLU A 188 6.86 1.30 -12.31
N THR A 189 8.13 1.37 -11.93
CA THR A 189 8.59 1.21 -10.53
C THR A 189 9.62 2.28 -10.22
N TRP A 190 9.57 2.84 -8.99
CA TRP A 190 10.51 3.86 -8.55
C TRP A 190 10.77 3.77 -7.05
N GLU A 191 11.90 4.30 -6.59
CA GLU A 191 12.13 4.56 -5.18
C GLU A 191 11.39 5.85 -4.81
N MET A 192 10.57 5.78 -3.77
CA MET A 192 9.72 6.91 -3.37
C MET A 192 10.51 7.98 -2.61
N ASP A 193 10.17 9.24 -2.85
CA ASP A 193 10.84 10.40 -2.25
C ASP A 193 10.42 10.62 -0.79
N CYS A 194 9.23 10.21 -0.40
CA CYS A 194 8.63 10.46 0.93
C CYS A 194 9.21 9.58 2.07
N PHE A 195 10.29 8.83 1.83
CA PHE A 195 10.85 7.88 2.79
C PHE A 195 11.10 8.49 4.17
N GLN A 196 11.80 9.62 4.23
CA GLN A 196 12.17 10.22 5.52
C GLN A 196 10.94 10.70 6.29
N GLU A 197 10.02 11.40 5.61
CA GLU A 197 8.80 11.91 6.23
C GLU A 197 7.88 10.79 6.73
N ALA A 198 7.77 9.69 5.96
CA ALA A 198 6.96 8.54 6.36
C ALA A 198 7.51 7.87 7.62
N TRP A 199 8.82 7.73 7.72
CA TRP A 199 9.49 7.22 8.91
C TRP A 199 9.43 8.18 10.09
N ASP A 200 9.61 9.49 9.87
CA ASP A 200 9.53 10.50 10.93
C ASP A 200 8.15 10.51 11.58
N ASP A 201 7.07 10.45 10.79
CA ASP A 201 5.71 10.36 11.29
C ASP A 201 5.51 9.08 12.15
N TRP A 202 6.03 7.92 11.71
CA TRP A 202 5.92 6.65 12.44
C TRP A 202 6.69 6.67 13.76
N LEU A 203 7.95 7.05 13.71
CA LEU A 203 8.81 7.08 14.90
C LEU A 203 8.32 8.08 15.94
N ALA A 204 7.66 9.17 15.51
CA ALA A 204 7.07 10.16 16.41
C ALA A 204 5.87 9.62 17.21
N THR A 205 5.19 8.55 16.73
CA THR A 205 4.05 7.94 17.44
C THR A 205 4.45 7.28 18.75
N LYS A 206 5.72 6.86 18.89
CA LYS A 206 6.24 6.07 20.01
C LYS A 206 5.46 4.78 20.27
N HIS A 207 4.78 4.26 19.25
CA HIS A 207 4.20 2.92 19.27
C HIS A 207 5.29 1.90 19.61
N GLU A 208 4.95 0.79 20.27
CA GLU A 208 5.96 -0.20 20.69
C GLU A 208 6.83 -0.73 19.54
N PHE A 209 6.23 -0.99 18.39
CA PHE A 209 6.98 -1.38 17.18
C PHE A 209 7.84 -0.23 16.64
N ALA A 210 7.36 1.01 16.65
CA ALA A 210 8.15 2.17 16.25
C ALA A 210 9.39 2.36 17.14
N LEU A 211 9.29 2.09 18.44
CA LEU A 211 10.43 2.09 19.36
C LEU A 211 11.41 0.93 19.07
N GLY A 212 10.90 -0.20 18.56
CA GLY A 212 11.71 -1.30 18.04
C GLY A 212 12.52 -0.86 16.81
N ASP A 213 11.83 -0.32 15.80
CA ASP A 213 12.40 0.16 14.56
C ASP A 213 13.43 1.27 14.75
N GLN A 214 13.19 2.16 15.73
CA GLN A 214 14.11 3.27 16.03
C GLN A 214 15.53 2.79 16.34
N LYS A 215 15.70 1.58 16.89
CA LYS A 215 17.03 1.00 17.20
C LYS A 215 17.83 0.71 15.94
N PHE A 216 17.14 0.37 14.85
CA PHE A 216 17.76 -0.02 13.58
C PHE A 216 17.72 1.11 12.54
N PHE A 217 17.00 2.20 12.81
CA PHE A 217 16.73 3.22 11.79
C PHE A 217 18.00 3.78 11.16
N GLN A 218 19.00 4.18 11.95
CA GLN A 218 20.22 4.79 11.43
C GLN A 218 21.22 3.79 10.86
N SER A 219 21.25 2.56 11.40
CA SER A 219 22.26 1.56 11.05
C SER A 219 21.83 0.61 9.93
N ILE A 220 20.53 0.34 9.78
CA ILE A 220 20.01 -0.63 8.83
C ILE A 220 18.95 -0.01 7.93
N ILE A 221 17.87 0.56 8.51
CA ILE A 221 16.72 0.98 7.73
C ILE A 221 17.10 2.08 6.75
N LYS A 222 17.57 3.21 7.24
CA LYS A 222 17.89 4.38 6.40
C LYS A 222 19.00 4.10 5.36
N PRO A 223 20.09 3.38 5.66
CA PRO A 223 21.12 3.08 4.67
C PRO A 223 20.65 2.17 3.54
N TYR A 224 19.89 1.11 3.84
CA TYR A 224 19.67 -0.01 2.92
C TYR A 224 18.26 -0.06 2.32
N THR A 225 17.26 0.60 2.95
CA THR A 225 15.88 0.49 2.52
C THR A 225 15.35 1.75 1.83
N CYS A 226 14.30 1.56 1.06
CA CYS A 226 13.46 2.60 0.47
C CYS A 226 11.99 2.16 0.55
N PHE A 227 11.07 3.01 0.13
CA PHE A 227 9.76 2.56 -0.34
C PHE A 227 9.80 2.42 -1.85
N VAL A 228 9.21 1.34 -2.34
CA VAL A 228 9.06 1.08 -3.78
C VAL A 228 7.64 1.44 -4.17
N GLY A 229 7.51 2.49 -5.00
CA GLY A 229 6.29 2.82 -5.70
C GLY A 229 6.14 1.99 -6.97
N MET A 230 4.95 1.51 -7.24
CA MET A 230 4.62 0.75 -8.45
C MET A 230 3.34 1.29 -9.06
N LYS A 231 3.35 1.51 -10.38
CA LYS A 231 2.19 1.90 -11.17
C LYS A 231 1.99 0.95 -12.32
N ILE A 232 0.81 0.37 -12.41
CA ILE A 232 0.44 -0.59 -13.44
C ILE A 232 -0.79 -0.06 -14.15
N LYS A 233 -0.75 -0.02 -15.48
CA LYS A 233 -1.89 0.30 -16.34
C LYS A 233 -2.44 -0.96 -16.98
N ILE A 234 -3.76 -1.07 -16.99
CA ILE A 234 -4.50 -2.19 -17.57
C ILE A 234 -5.13 -1.73 -18.88
N ARG A 235 -5.03 -2.59 -19.92
CA ARG A 235 -5.69 -2.37 -21.22
C ARG A 235 -7.18 -2.59 -21.12
#